data_294f199119adefa72539f13ebecc2027
#
_entry.id   294f199119adefa72539f13ebecc2027
#
_cell.length_a   1.000
_cell.length_b   1.000
_cell.length_c   1.000
_cell.angle_alpha   90.00
_cell.angle_beta   90.00
_cell.angle_gamma   90.00
#
_symmetry.space_group_name_H-M   'P 1'
#
loop_
_entity.id
_entity.type
_entity.pdbx_description
1 polymer ?
#
loop_
_entity_poly.entity_id
_entity_poly.type
_entity_poly.pdbx_seq_one_letter_code
_entity_poly.pdbx_strand_id
1 'polypeptide(L)'
;DKDSVYGAEVNKAYEYLKANKKKAKKRPVVALIGTGMDVEHEDLKQAIWVNPKEKLNQKDDDKNGLIDDINGWNFIGGKDGQVMESLTREGEREFFRLKDKYADYIFDGKKYYKIINGKRQEVPAPENMEEYSYYRYKVMPESRIGGSYGGLQLSYVIEEYIEKFDKDMKKRFPGKELTVDDFQSCYDPKAERDSLSEIAFVFTAYSFSIYQTDKWDLVYQRMGKKSVETAKTSYEDALKKYGTDNR
;
A
#
# COMPACT_ATOMS: atom_id res chain seq x y z
N ASP A 1 20.64 -30.52 -7.05
CA ASP A 1 19.21 -30.20 -7.12
C ASP A 1 18.37 -31.30 -6.48
N LYS A 2 18.46 -31.45 -5.13
CA LYS A 2 17.59 -32.40 -4.40
C LYS A 2 16.11 -32.02 -4.52
N ASP A 3 15.83 -30.75 -4.78
CA ASP A 3 14.48 -30.18 -4.73
C ASP A 3 13.94 -29.75 -6.10
N SER A 4 14.65 -30.08 -7.20
CA SER A 4 14.30 -29.65 -8.57
C SER A 4 14.14 -28.14 -8.75
N VAL A 5 14.76 -27.35 -7.87
CA VAL A 5 14.74 -25.89 -7.89
C VAL A 5 16.08 -25.35 -8.36
N TYR A 6 16.08 -24.49 -9.37
CA TYR A 6 17.28 -23.80 -9.83
C TYR A 6 17.72 -22.77 -8.81
N GLY A 7 18.96 -22.89 -8.35
CA GLY A 7 19.57 -21.97 -7.40
C GLY A 7 21.01 -21.64 -7.82
N ALA A 8 21.74 -20.94 -6.95
CA ALA A 8 23.15 -20.55 -7.19
C ALA A 8 24.15 -21.72 -7.12
N GLU A 9 23.66 -22.96 -6.92
CA GLU A 9 24.47 -24.20 -6.90
C GLU A 9 25.68 -24.14 -5.92
N VAL A 10 25.56 -23.42 -4.82
CA VAL A 10 26.65 -23.15 -3.87
C VAL A 10 27.25 -24.43 -3.33
N ASN A 11 26.43 -25.42 -2.99
CA ASN A 11 26.90 -26.69 -2.47
C ASN A 11 27.74 -27.46 -3.49
N LYS A 12 27.32 -27.48 -4.76
CA LYS A 12 28.12 -28.10 -5.83
C LYS A 12 29.45 -27.39 -6.05
N ALA A 13 29.46 -26.03 -5.92
CA ALA A 13 30.70 -25.28 -5.98
C ALA A 13 31.66 -25.66 -4.87
N TYR A 14 31.20 -25.82 -3.65
CA TYR A 14 32.03 -26.30 -2.54
C TYR A 14 32.52 -27.74 -2.73
N GLU A 15 31.67 -28.65 -3.21
CA GLU A 15 32.06 -30.03 -3.55
C GLU A 15 33.14 -30.05 -4.63
N TYR A 16 32.98 -29.25 -5.67
CA TYR A 16 33.99 -29.10 -6.74
C TYR A 16 35.35 -28.61 -6.20
N LEU A 17 35.33 -27.56 -5.37
CA LEU A 17 36.52 -27.00 -4.76
C LEU A 17 37.24 -28.05 -3.86
N LYS A 18 36.45 -28.81 -3.09
CA LYS A 18 36.95 -29.86 -2.22
C LYS A 18 37.56 -31.02 -3.04
N ALA A 19 36.84 -31.51 -4.05
CA ALA A 19 37.34 -32.60 -4.90
C ALA A 19 38.61 -32.25 -5.64
N ASN A 20 38.75 -30.99 -6.07
CA ASN A 20 39.94 -30.52 -6.80
C ASN A 20 41.02 -29.94 -5.88
N LYS A 21 40.91 -30.11 -4.56
CA LYS A 21 41.84 -29.59 -3.55
C LYS A 21 42.15 -28.09 -3.73
N LYS A 22 41.17 -27.31 -4.22
CA LYS A 22 41.33 -25.86 -4.40
C LYS A 22 41.13 -25.16 -3.08
N LYS A 23 42.08 -24.28 -2.73
CA LYS A 23 42.02 -23.42 -1.53
C LYS A 23 42.03 -21.95 -1.93
N ALA A 24 41.29 -21.12 -1.22
CA ALA A 24 41.38 -19.69 -1.40
C ALA A 24 42.77 -19.18 -1.11
N LYS A 25 43.33 -18.41 -2.02
CA LYS A 25 44.69 -17.79 -1.84
C LYS A 25 44.59 -16.46 -1.09
N LYS A 26 43.48 -15.78 -1.15
CA LYS A 26 43.17 -14.50 -0.49
C LYS A 26 41.71 -14.49 -0.02
N ARG A 27 41.46 -13.74 1.04
CA ARG A 27 40.07 -13.38 1.41
C ARG A 27 39.70 -12.08 0.68
N PRO A 28 38.77 -12.08 -0.27
CA PRO A 28 38.27 -10.83 -0.86
C PRO A 28 37.39 -10.11 0.15
N VAL A 29 37.40 -8.78 0.13
CA VAL A 29 36.40 -7.97 0.80
C VAL A 29 35.22 -7.79 -0.19
N VAL A 30 34.02 -8.08 0.27
CA VAL A 30 32.80 -7.96 -0.52
C VAL A 30 31.96 -6.84 0.06
N ALA A 31 31.64 -5.83 -0.74
CA ALA A 31 30.70 -4.79 -0.36
C ALA A 31 29.26 -5.27 -0.59
N LEU A 32 28.44 -5.25 0.45
CA LEU A 32 27.00 -5.47 0.37
C LEU A 32 26.31 -4.11 0.34
N ILE A 33 25.64 -3.79 -0.78
CA ILE A 33 24.88 -2.56 -0.98
C ILE A 33 23.41 -2.93 -0.98
N GLY A 34 22.67 -2.49 0.04
CA GLY A 34 21.27 -2.86 0.20
C GLY A 34 20.62 -2.15 1.39
N THR A 35 19.58 -2.76 1.94
CA THR A 35 18.77 -2.20 3.03
C THR A 35 19.42 -2.31 4.41
N GLY A 36 20.67 -2.75 4.49
CA GLY A 36 21.42 -2.96 5.72
C GLY A 36 21.75 -4.43 5.97
N MET A 37 22.63 -4.64 6.94
CA MET A 37 23.07 -5.96 7.40
C MET A 37 23.20 -5.93 8.92
N ASP A 38 22.75 -6.98 9.58
CA ASP A 38 22.98 -7.16 11.01
C ASP A 38 24.45 -7.54 11.26
N VAL A 39 25.24 -6.56 11.67
CA VAL A 39 26.69 -6.71 11.93
C VAL A 39 26.97 -7.53 13.20
N GLU A 40 25.99 -7.70 14.08
CA GLU A 40 26.11 -8.50 15.30
C GLU A 40 25.57 -9.93 15.13
N HIS A 41 25.07 -10.29 13.94
CA HIS A 41 24.54 -11.62 13.68
C HIS A 41 25.61 -12.71 13.95
N GLU A 42 25.26 -13.73 14.69
CA GLU A 42 26.17 -14.78 15.17
C GLU A 42 26.93 -15.49 14.04
N ASP A 43 26.27 -15.73 12.91
CA ASP A 43 26.89 -16.40 11.75
C ASP A 43 27.76 -15.47 10.90
N LEU A 44 27.55 -14.16 10.99
CA LEU A 44 28.24 -13.16 10.16
C LEU A 44 29.38 -12.48 10.88
N LYS A 45 29.33 -12.33 12.19
CA LYS A 45 30.28 -11.59 13.02
C LYS A 45 31.75 -11.89 12.74
N GLN A 46 32.07 -13.15 12.46
CA GLN A 46 33.49 -13.55 12.16
C GLN A 46 33.90 -13.22 10.72
N ALA A 47 32.97 -12.97 9.82
CA ALA A 47 33.21 -12.69 8.40
C ALA A 47 33.11 -11.20 8.07
N ILE A 48 32.52 -10.40 8.96
CA ILE A 48 32.37 -8.97 8.75
C ILE A 48 33.74 -8.28 8.71
N TRP A 49 33.88 -7.44 7.66
CA TRP A 49 35.06 -6.58 7.55
C TRP A 49 35.01 -5.45 8.59
N VAL A 50 36.13 -5.19 9.19
CA VAL A 50 36.33 -4.09 10.16
C VAL A 50 37.34 -3.11 9.55
N ASN A 51 37.01 -1.82 9.51
CA ASN A 51 37.91 -0.78 9.07
C ASN A 51 39.14 -0.71 10.03
N PRO A 52 40.32 -1.06 9.60
CA PRO A 52 41.49 -1.09 10.49
C PRO A 52 41.99 0.30 10.88
N LYS A 53 41.47 1.36 10.26
CA LYS A 53 41.88 2.73 10.50
C LYS A 53 40.89 3.50 11.38
N GLU A 54 39.71 2.92 11.64
CA GLU A 54 38.65 3.52 12.44
C GLU A 54 38.59 2.92 13.86
N LYS A 55 38.16 3.73 14.81
CA LYS A 55 37.86 3.34 16.18
C LYS A 55 36.53 3.95 16.60
N LEU A 56 35.77 3.24 17.41
CA LEU A 56 34.51 3.75 17.94
C LEU A 56 34.74 4.84 19.00
N ASN A 57 34.92 6.10 18.57
CA ASN A 57 35.34 7.21 19.43
C ASN A 57 34.70 8.55 19.05
N GLN A 58 33.68 8.54 18.17
CA GLN A 58 32.98 9.71 17.63
C GLN A 58 33.90 10.66 16.83
N LYS A 59 34.94 10.12 16.20
CA LYS A 59 35.85 10.86 15.33
C LYS A 59 36.03 10.11 14.02
N ASP A 60 36.30 10.85 12.98
CA ASP A 60 36.75 10.35 11.69
C ASP A 60 38.30 10.18 11.76
N ASP A 61 38.74 8.97 12.16
CA ASP A 61 40.16 8.70 12.38
C ASP A 61 40.94 8.56 11.06
N ASP A 62 40.28 8.11 9.97
CA ASP A 62 40.94 7.92 8.66
C ASP A 62 40.72 9.11 7.71
N LYS A 63 39.98 10.12 8.13
CA LYS A 63 39.71 11.38 7.41
C LYS A 63 39.03 11.19 6.04
N ASN A 64 38.12 10.21 5.97
CA ASN A 64 37.33 9.93 4.78
C ASN A 64 36.02 10.72 4.73
N GLY A 65 35.66 11.45 5.80
CA GLY A 65 34.43 12.27 5.94
C GLY A 65 33.30 11.55 6.64
N LEU A 66 33.51 10.33 7.13
CA LEU A 66 32.52 9.50 7.82
C LEU A 66 33.04 9.17 9.23
N ILE A 67 32.20 9.37 10.24
CA ILE A 67 32.57 9.18 11.65
C ILE A 67 32.24 7.74 12.05
N ASP A 68 33.20 7.01 12.60
CA ASP A 68 33.04 5.64 13.11
C ASP A 68 32.50 4.64 12.07
N ASP A 69 32.92 4.70 10.81
CA ASP A 69 32.50 3.79 9.73
C ASP A 69 33.19 2.41 9.83
N ILE A 70 33.05 1.79 11.00
CA ILE A 70 33.75 0.56 11.40
C ILE A 70 33.45 -0.62 10.46
N ASN A 71 32.18 -0.83 10.09
CA ASN A 71 31.76 -1.98 9.28
C ASN A 71 31.15 -1.57 7.93
N GLY A 72 31.23 -0.28 7.61
CA GLY A 72 30.59 0.34 6.45
C GLY A 72 29.76 1.53 6.87
N TRP A 73 28.86 1.98 6.01
CA TRP A 73 28.11 3.22 6.22
C TRP A 73 26.63 3.12 5.83
N ASN A 74 25.80 3.81 6.60
CA ASN A 74 24.40 4.03 6.24
C ASN A 74 24.27 5.30 5.39
N PHE A 75 24.29 5.14 4.07
CA PHE A 75 24.21 6.25 3.11
C PHE A 75 22.88 7.01 3.10
N ILE A 76 21.88 6.55 3.86
CA ILE A 76 20.58 7.19 4.02
C ILE A 76 20.59 8.09 5.27
N GLY A 77 21.55 7.90 6.15
CA GLY A 77 21.76 8.70 7.36
C GLY A 77 22.59 9.96 7.14
N GLY A 78 22.82 10.70 8.21
CA GLY A 78 23.70 11.87 8.25
C GLY A 78 25.19 11.47 8.31
N LYS A 79 26.08 12.43 8.04
CA LYS A 79 27.55 12.27 8.19
C LYS A 79 27.98 12.02 9.63
N ASP A 80 27.14 12.36 10.57
CA ASP A 80 27.31 12.20 12.02
C ASP A 80 26.85 10.81 12.53
N GLY A 81 26.53 9.89 11.62
CA GLY A 81 26.08 8.54 11.97
C GLY A 81 24.59 8.44 12.36
N GLN A 82 23.81 9.51 12.22
CA GLN A 82 22.36 9.41 12.42
C GLN A 82 21.74 8.39 11.48
N VAL A 83 20.94 7.49 12.04
CA VAL A 83 20.24 6.44 11.30
C VAL A 83 18.81 6.89 11.03
N MET A 84 18.38 6.78 9.78
CA MET A 84 16.97 6.95 9.45
C MET A 84 16.23 5.63 9.74
N GLU A 85 15.35 5.64 10.72
CA GLU A 85 14.56 4.46 11.13
C GLU A 85 13.47 4.09 10.11
N SER A 86 13.01 5.05 9.32
CA SER A 86 11.99 4.81 8.30
C SER A 86 12.22 5.64 7.05
N LEU A 87 11.93 5.07 5.90
CA LEU A 87 12.02 5.73 4.60
C LEU A 87 10.64 5.90 3.98
N THR A 88 10.41 7.06 3.39
CA THR A 88 9.27 7.28 2.53
C THR A 88 9.46 6.48 1.24
N ARG A 89 8.52 5.59 0.93
CA ARG A 89 8.56 4.82 -0.31
C ARG A 89 8.25 5.71 -1.51
N GLU A 90 8.72 5.31 -2.70
CA GLU A 90 8.44 6.04 -3.93
C GLU A 90 6.94 6.20 -4.19
N GLY A 91 6.14 5.18 -3.88
CA GLY A 91 4.68 5.25 -4.00
C GLY A 91 4.05 6.40 -3.19
N GLU A 92 4.51 6.63 -1.95
CA GLU A 92 4.04 7.76 -1.14
C GLU A 92 4.49 9.10 -1.73
N ARG A 93 5.74 9.23 -2.20
CA ARG A 93 6.24 10.46 -2.83
C ARG A 93 5.45 10.82 -4.08
N GLU A 94 5.26 9.86 -4.97
CA GLU A 94 4.46 10.05 -6.18
C GLU A 94 2.98 10.32 -5.86
N PHE A 95 2.43 9.70 -4.83
CA PHE A 95 1.09 10.02 -4.36
C PHE A 95 0.99 11.51 -3.96
N PHE A 96 1.89 12.02 -3.14
CA PHE A 96 1.88 13.43 -2.73
C PHE A 96 2.13 14.38 -3.90
N ARG A 97 2.97 14.01 -4.87
CA ARG A 97 3.21 14.81 -6.07
C ARG A 97 1.96 14.99 -6.93
N LEU A 98 1.14 13.97 -7.01
CA LEU A 98 0.02 13.89 -7.97
C LEU A 98 -1.37 14.03 -7.35
N LYS A 99 -1.49 13.88 -6.02
CA LYS A 99 -2.79 13.83 -5.35
C LYS A 99 -3.65 15.09 -5.60
N ASP A 100 -3.06 16.28 -5.55
CA ASP A 100 -3.81 17.52 -5.70
C ASP A 100 -4.42 17.68 -7.10
N LYS A 101 -3.82 17.03 -8.10
CA LYS A 101 -4.34 16.99 -9.46
C LYS A 101 -5.42 15.93 -9.65
N TYR A 102 -5.21 14.74 -9.11
CA TYR A 102 -5.92 13.53 -9.56
C TYR A 102 -6.65 12.75 -8.47
N ALA A 103 -6.33 12.96 -7.18
CA ALA A 103 -6.85 12.12 -6.12
C ALA A 103 -8.38 12.09 -6.06
N ASP A 104 -9.02 13.22 -6.30
CA ASP A 104 -10.47 13.35 -6.19
C ASP A 104 -11.25 12.78 -7.39
N TYR A 105 -10.56 12.42 -8.48
CA TYR A 105 -11.24 11.88 -9.65
C TYR A 105 -11.74 10.44 -9.41
N ILE A 106 -12.98 10.20 -9.74
CA ILE A 106 -13.65 8.90 -9.77
C ILE A 106 -14.14 8.66 -11.19
N PHE A 107 -13.88 7.48 -11.74
CA PHE A 107 -14.32 7.07 -13.07
C PHE A 107 -15.31 5.92 -12.96
N ASP A 108 -16.49 6.04 -13.59
CA ASP A 108 -17.56 5.04 -13.57
C ASP A 108 -17.57 4.10 -14.79
N GLY A 109 -16.54 4.20 -15.63
CA GLY A 109 -16.43 3.47 -16.89
C GLY A 109 -16.86 4.29 -18.12
N LYS A 110 -17.57 5.42 -17.90
CA LYS A 110 -18.05 6.32 -18.99
C LYS A 110 -17.69 7.78 -18.70
N LYS A 111 -17.83 8.21 -17.45
CA LYS A 111 -17.72 9.62 -17.02
C LYS A 111 -16.81 9.77 -15.82
N TYR A 112 -16.33 10.99 -15.64
CA TYR A 112 -15.48 11.39 -14.50
C TYR A 112 -16.29 12.20 -13.50
N TYR A 113 -16.02 11.98 -12.22
CA TYR A 113 -16.68 12.65 -11.10
C TYR A 113 -15.66 13.06 -10.06
N LYS A 114 -16.03 14.02 -9.21
CA LYS A 114 -15.34 14.35 -7.96
C LYS A 114 -16.33 14.35 -6.80
N ILE A 115 -15.84 14.07 -5.59
CA ILE A 115 -16.62 14.24 -4.37
C ILE A 115 -16.47 15.70 -3.92
N ILE A 116 -17.54 16.48 -4.03
CA ILE A 116 -17.59 17.89 -3.62
C ILE A 116 -18.67 18.02 -2.55
N ASN A 117 -18.27 18.44 -1.35
CA ASN A 117 -19.16 18.53 -0.18
C ASN A 117 -19.90 17.20 0.11
N GLY A 118 -19.19 16.09 0.02
CA GLY A 118 -19.73 14.74 0.27
C GLY A 118 -20.66 14.20 -0.82
N LYS A 119 -20.78 14.88 -1.98
CA LYS A 119 -21.60 14.45 -3.10
C LYS A 119 -20.79 14.29 -4.36
N ARG A 120 -21.10 13.25 -5.14
CA ARG A 120 -20.51 13.00 -6.45
C ARG A 120 -21.06 13.99 -7.47
N GLN A 121 -20.17 14.73 -8.12
CA GLN A 121 -20.49 15.68 -9.19
C GLN A 121 -19.72 15.31 -10.45
N GLU A 122 -20.39 15.32 -11.61
CA GLU A 122 -19.77 15.09 -12.91
C GLU A 122 -18.78 16.23 -13.24
N VAL A 123 -17.59 15.88 -13.71
CA VAL A 123 -16.54 16.82 -14.10
C VAL A 123 -15.94 16.39 -15.45
N PRO A 124 -15.29 17.29 -16.16
CA PRO A 124 -14.50 16.94 -17.35
C PRO A 124 -13.42 15.89 -17.04
N ALA A 125 -13.03 15.12 -18.05
CA ALA A 125 -11.89 14.22 -17.94
C ALA A 125 -10.62 14.99 -17.55
N PRO A 126 -9.67 14.35 -16.84
CA PRO A 126 -8.36 14.95 -16.57
C PRO A 126 -7.68 15.41 -17.85
N GLU A 127 -7.05 16.61 -17.82
CA GLU A 127 -6.37 17.18 -19.00
C GLU A 127 -5.23 16.29 -19.49
N ASN A 128 -4.44 15.74 -18.58
CA ASN A 128 -3.36 14.79 -18.90
C ASN A 128 -3.77 13.36 -18.51
N MET A 129 -4.33 12.65 -19.49
CA MET A 129 -4.81 11.28 -19.30
C MET A 129 -3.70 10.26 -19.08
N GLU A 130 -2.49 10.48 -19.62
CA GLU A 130 -1.35 9.61 -19.40
C GLU A 130 -0.88 9.69 -17.94
N GLU A 131 -0.69 10.90 -17.41
CA GLU A 131 -0.30 11.13 -16.02
C GLU A 131 -1.40 10.66 -15.06
N TYR A 132 -2.68 10.87 -15.40
CA TYR A 132 -3.81 10.35 -14.62
C TYR A 132 -3.82 8.81 -14.58
N SER A 133 -3.59 8.16 -15.73
CA SER A 133 -3.52 6.70 -15.79
C SER A 133 -2.36 6.14 -14.98
N TYR A 134 -1.19 6.78 -15.06
CA TYR A 134 -0.06 6.47 -14.20
C TYR A 134 -0.42 6.59 -12.72
N TYR A 135 -1.01 7.73 -12.31
CA TYR A 135 -1.47 7.94 -10.95
C TYR A 135 -2.46 6.86 -10.50
N ARG A 136 -3.50 6.60 -11.31
CA ARG A 136 -4.59 5.70 -10.93
C ARG A 136 -4.18 4.24 -10.84
N TYR A 137 -3.37 3.76 -11.78
CA TYR A 137 -3.07 2.33 -11.94
C TYR A 137 -1.70 1.91 -11.42
N LYS A 138 -0.81 2.86 -11.12
CA LYS A 138 0.50 2.58 -10.55
C LYS A 138 0.65 3.21 -9.16
N VAL A 139 0.52 4.52 -9.06
CA VAL A 139 0.78 5.24 -7.81
C VAL A 139 -0.20 4.88 -6.71
N MET A 140 -1.49 4.93 -6.99
CA MET A 140 -2.54 4.63 -6.00
C MET A 140 -2.41 3.23 -5.36
N PRO A 141 -2.23 2.13 -6.14
CA PRO A 141 -2.07 0.80 -5.57
C PRO A 141 -0.74 0.58 -4.82
N GLU A 142 0.33 1.26 -5.23
CA GLU A 142 1.66 1.13 -4.62
C GLU A 142 1.83 1.97 -3.36
N SER A 143 1.05 3.05 -3.23
CA SER A 143 1.03 3.90 -2.04
C SER A 143 0.07 3.35 -0.98
N ARG A 144 0.57 3.18 0.24
CA ARG A 144 -0.27 2.81 1.40
C ARG A 144 -1.29 3.90 1.73
N ILE A 145 -0.90 5.16 1.55
CA ILE A 145 -1.79 6.32 1.73
C ILE A 145 -2.82 6.35 0.59
N GLY A 146 -2.37 6.13 -0.65
CA GLY A 146 -3.23 6.07 -1.83
C GLY A 146 -4.29 4.97 -1.73
N GLY A 147 -3.91 3.78 -1.25
CA GLY A 147 -4.84 2.69 -1.00
C GLY A 147 -5.93 3.05 0.03
N SER A 148 -5.55 3.67 1.15
CA SER A 148 -6.51 4.15 2.16
C SER A 148 -7.41 5.26 1.63
N TYR A 149 -6.87 6.17 0.82
CA TYR A 149 -7.66 7.22 0.16
C TYR A 149 -8.66 6.64 -0.85
N GLY A 150 -8.26 5.66 -1.65
CA GLY A 150 -9.16 4.93 -2.55
C GLY A 150 -10.31 4.24 -1.82
N GLY A 151 -10.03 3.66 -0.65
CA GLY A 151 -11.05 3.11 0.25
C GLY A 151 -12.03 4.16 0.74
N LEU A 152 -11.57 5.36 1.08
CA LEU A 152 -12.42 6.48 1.47
C LEU A 152 -13.32 6.94 0.30
N GLN A 153 -12.76 7.08 -0.90
CA GLN A 153 -13.56 7.41 -2.09
C GLN A 153 -14.66 6.37 -2.37
N LEU A 154 -14.30 5.09 -2.27
CA LEU A 154 -15.26 4.01 -2.46
C LEU A 154 -16.36 4.03 -1.39
N SER A 155 -16.03 4.36 -0.14
CA SER A 155 -17.04 4.45 0.93
C SER A 155 -18.07 5.55 0.68
N TYR A 156 -17.69 6.71 0.12
CA TYR A 156 -18.63 7.74 -0.30
C TYR A 156 -19.55 7.28 -1.43
N VAL A 157 -19.00 6.54 -2.39
CA VAL A 157 -19.80 5.96 -3.48
C VAL A 157 -20.81 4.96 -2.92
N ILE A 158 -20.39 4.07 -2.04
CA ILE A 158 -21.26 3.08 -1.42
C ILE A 158 -22.34 3.77 -0.58
N GLU A 159 -22.01 4.79 0.22
CA GLU A 159 -22.99 5.56 1.00
C GLU A 159 -24.08 6.16 0.11
N GLU A 160 -23.71 6.77 -1.04
CA GLU A 160 -24.65 7.33 -2.00
C GLU A 160 -25.62 6.26 -2.53
N TYR A 161 -25.10 5.09 -2.90
CA TYR A 161 -25.94 4.02 -3.46
C TYR A 161 -26.76 3.29 -2.41
N ILE A 162 -26.25 3.10 -1.20
CA ILE A 162 -27.02 2.44 -0.14
C ILE A 162 -28.22 3.29 0.30
N GLU A 163 -28.11 4.62 0.24
CA GLU A 163 -29.25 5.52 0.43
C GLU A 163 -30.31 5.37 -0.68
N LYS A 164 -29.86 5.16 -1.92
CA LYS A 164 -30.80 4.89 -3.06
C LYS A 164 -31.46 3.54 -2.88
N PHE A 165 -30.71 2.50 -2.56
CA PHE A 165 -31.25 1.16 -2.30
C PHE A 165 -32.26 1.17 -1.16
N ASP A 166 -32.01 1.87 -0.08
CA ASP A 166 -32.95 2.01 1.05
C ASP A 166 -34.24 2.64 0.63
N LYS A 167 -34.19 3.74 -0.13
CA LYS A 167 -35.39 4.43 -0.65
C LYS A 167 -36.20 3.53 -1.58
N ASP A 168 -35.53 2.83 -2.47
CA ASP A 168 -36.17 1.95 -3.45
C ASP A 168 -36.85 0.75 -2.78
N MET A 169 -36.17 0.12 -1.80
CA MET A 169 -36.73 -0.98 -1.04
C MET A 169 -37.92 -0.54 -0.18
N LYS A 170 -37.82 0.59 0.54
CA LYS A 170 -38.93 1.13 1.34
C LYS A 170 -40.16 1.49 0.49
N LYS A 171 -39.92 1.95 -0.73
CA LYS A 171 -41.00 2.20 -1.71
C LYS A 171 -41.64 0.90 -2.20
N ARG A 172 -40.85 -0.14 -2.43
CA ARG A 172 -41.28 -1.43 -2.95
C ARG A 172 -41.97 -2.30 -1.88
N PHE A 173 -41.52 -2.20 -0.64
CA PHE A 173 -41.98 -3.00 0.50
C PHE A 173 -42.39 -2.09 1.69
N PRO A 174 -43.43 -1.29 1.57
CA PRO A 174 -43.83 -0.33 2.59
C PRO A 174 -44.22 -1.02 3.90
N GLY A 175 -43.60 -0.57 5.02
CA GLY A 175 -43.93 -1.08 6.36
C GLY A 175 -43.39 -2.47 6.70
N LYS A 176 -42.60 -3.06 5.82
CA LYS A 176 -41.96 -4.36 6.06
C LYS A 176 -40.57 -4.19 6.74
N GLU A 177 -40.23 -5.09 7.67
CA GLU A 177 -38.83 -5.27 8.10
C GLU A 177 -38.06 -5.87 6.93
N LEU A 178 -37.10 -5.10 6.38
CA LEU A 178 -36.39 -5.46 5.16
C LEU A 178 -35.29 -6.46 5.42
N THR A 179 -35.10 -7.41 4.50
CA THR A 179 -34.13 -8.52 4.58
C THR A 179 -33.20 -8.53 3.38
N VAL A 180 -32.19 -9.42 3.43
CA VAL A 180 -31.30 -9.69 2.31
C VAL A 180 -32.05 -10.14 1.06
N ASP A 181 -33.10 -10.93 1.20
CA ASP A 181 -33.91 -11.40 0.06
C ASP A 181 -34.68 -10.23 -0.61
N ASP A 182 -35.18 -9.29 0.18
CA ASP A 182 -35.79 -8.07 -0.35
C ASP A 182 -34.77 -7.24 -1.13
N PHE A 183 -33.54 -7.07 -0.61
CA PHE A 183 -32.46 -6.38 -1.29
C PHE A 183 -32.11 -7.07 -2.61
N GLN A 184 -31.90 -8.38 -2.58
CA GLN A 184 -31.54 -9.15 -3.78
C GLN A 184 -32.69 -9.14 -4.82
N SER A 185 -33.97 -9.14 -4.39
CA SER A 185 -35.11 -9.05 -5.28
C SER A 185 -35.24 -7.71 -6.02
N CYS A 186 -34.55 -6.67 -5.54
CA CYS A 186 -34.41 -5.39 -6.23
C CYS A 186 -33.37 -5.40 -7.35
N TYR A 187 -32.61 -6.46 -7.48
CA TYR A 187 -31.66 -6.60 -8.57
C TYR A 187 -32.38 -6.90 -9.89
N ASP A 188 -32.25 -6.00 -10.85
CA ASP A 188 -32.68 -6.23 -12.22
C ASP A 188 -31.42 -6.43 -13.11
N PRO A 189 -31.16 -7.65 -13.57
CA PRO A 189 -29.97 -7.92 -14.40
C PRO A 189 -30.04 -7.27 -15.79
N LYS A 190 -31.22 -6.75 -16.20
CA LYS A 190 -31.41 -6.04 -17.48
C LYS A 190 -31.33 -4.53 -17.34
N ALA A 191 -31.30 -3.99 -16.13
CA ALA A 191 -31.18 -2.56 -15.90
C ALA A 191 -29.77 -2.08 -16.34
N GLU A 192 -29.72 -0.99 -17.09
CA GLU A 192 -28.46 -0.34 -17.42
C GLU A 192 -27.88 0.29 -16.15
N ARG A 193 -26.67 -0.17 -15.78
CA ARG A 193 -25.95 0.33 -14.61
C ARG A 193 -24.61 0.86 -15.00
N ASP A 194 -24.15 1.88 -14.29
CA ASP A 194 -22.74 2.27 -14.31
C ASP A 194 -21.93 1.32 -13.42
N SER A 195 -20.62 1.28 -13.64
CA SER A 195 -19.72 0.37 -12.92
C SER A 195 -19.70 0.64 -11.41
N LEU A 196 -19.94 1.87 -10.97
CA LEU A 196 -19.95 2.22 -9.54
C LEU A 196 -21.21 1.69 -8.86
N SER A 197 -22.34 1.75 -9.53
CA SER A 197 -23.61 1.19 -9.04
C SER A 197 -23.52 -0.33 -8.89
N GLU A 198 -22.88 -1.01 -9.84
CA GLU A 198 -22.64 -2.45 -9.77
C GLU A 198 -21.68 -2.81 -8.62
N ILE A 199 -20.59 -2.08 -8.48
CA ILE A 199 -19.65 -2.25 -7.35
C ILE A 199 -20.40 -2.06 -6.03
N ALA A 200 -21.17 -0.98 -5.87
CA ALA A 200 -21.91 -0.70 -4.65
C ALA A 200 -22.93 -1.83 -4.34
N PHE A 201 -23.61 -2.35 -5.35
CA PHE A 201 -24.54 -3.47 -5.17
C PHE A 201 -23.82 -4.73 -4.67
N VAL A 202 -22.72 -5.12 -5.32
CA VAL A 202 -21.92 -6.31 -4.95
C VAL A 202 -21.38 -6.19 -3.54
N PHE A 203 -20.80 -5.03 -3.18
CA PHE A 203 -20.30 -4.80 -1.83
C PHE A 203 -21.40 -4.85 -0.77
N THR A 204 -22.58 -4.27 -1.08
CA THR A 204 -23.73 -4.30 -0.18
C THR A 204 -24.25 -5.73 0.00
N ALA A 205 -24.40 -6.50 -1.07
CA ALA A 205 -24.81 -7.91 -1.00
C ALA A 205 -23.81 -8.74 -0.16
N TYR A 206 -22.52 -8.53 -0.36
CA TYR A 206 -21.47 -9.24 0.39
C TYR A 206 -21.45 -8.86 1.87
N SER A 207 -21.85 -7.65 2.23
CA SER A 207 -21.85 -7.17 3.62
C SER A 207 -22.82 -7.94 4.53
N PHE A 208 -23.92 -8.49 4.01
CA PHE A 208 -24.79 -9.37 4.78
C PHE A 208 -24.03 -10.59 5.31
N SER A 209 -23.18 -11.20 4.48
CA SER A 209 -22.32 -12.31 4.89
C SER A 209 -21.26 -11.89 5.89
N ILE A 210 -20.56 -10.76 5.65
CA ILE A 210 -19.53 -10.25 6.56
C ILE A 210 -20.10 -9.97 7.94
N TYR A 211 -21.30 -9.38 8.02
CA TYR A 211 -21.95 -9.02 9.28
C TYR A 211 -22.79 -10.15 9.87
N GLN A 212 -22.85 -11.31 9.21
CA GLN A 212 -23.61 -12.47 9.62
C GLN A 212 -25.07 -12.11 9.98
N THR A 213 -25.73 -11.38 9.09
CA THR A 213 -27.07 -10.88 9.27
C THR A 213 -27.88 -11.00 7.99
N ASP A 214 -29.21 -11.14 8.14
CA ASP A 214 -30.20 -11.03 7.07
C ASP A 214 -30.94 -9.67 7.08
N LYS A 215 -30.67 -8.83 8.12
CA LYS A 215 -31.39 -7.57 8.34
C LYS A 215 -30.75 -6.42 7.60
N TRP A 216 -31.59 -5.76 6.79
CA TRP A 216 -31.19 -4.57 6.02
C TRP A 216 -30.74 -3.40 6.91
N ASP A 217 -31.46 -3.09 7.97
CA ASP A 217 -31.13 -1.93 8.82
C ASP A 217 -29.73 -1.98 9.38
N LEU A 218 -29.23 -3.18 9.74
CA LEU A 218 -27.89 -3.36 10.23
C LEU A 218 -26.85 -3.10 9.12
N VAL A 219 -27.09 -3.59 7.92
CA VAL A 219 -26.23 -3.36 6.75
C VAL A 219 -26.25 -1.89 6.37
N TYR A 220 -27.44 -1.26 6.29
CA TYR A 220 -27.58 0.15 5.99
C TYR A 220 -26.79 1.05 6.94
N GLN A 221 -26.88 0.80 8.24
CA GLN A 221 -26.12 1.57 9.25
C GLN A 221 -24.61 1.41 9.10
N ARG A 222 -24.14 0.19 8.86
CA ARG A 222 -22.70 -0.11 8.81
C ARG A 222 -22.05 0.29 7.50
N MET A 223 -22.73 0.15 6.38
CA MET A 223 -22.23 0.46 5.04
C MET A 223 -22.44 1.93 4.64
N GLY A 224 -23.34 2.65 5.30
CA GLY A 224 -23.56 4.08 5.13
C GLY A 224 -22.53 4.93 5.86
N LYS A 225 -22.99 5.92 6.62
CA LYS A 225 -22.15 6.91 7.33
C LYS A 225 -21.02 6.31 8.15
N LYS A 226 -21.26 5.20 8.84
CA LYS A 226 -20.24 4.54 9.67
C LYS A 226 -19.07 3.99 8.84
N SER A 227 -19.33 3.52 7.63
CA SER A 227 -18.28 3.09 6.70
C SER A 227 -17.38 4.26 6.29
N VAL A 228 -18.00 5.41 5.97
CA VAL A 228 -17.26 6.64 5.63
C VAL A 228 -16.40 7.12 6.81
N GLU A 229 -16.96 7.16 8.02
CA GLU A 229 -16.20 7.55 9.22
C GLU A 229 -14.99 6.63 9.46
N THR A 230 -15.21 5.31 9.34
CA THR A 230 -14.12 4.32 9.48
C THR A 230 -13.04 4.49 8.41
N ALA A 231 -13.44 4.67 7.16
CA ALA A 231 -12.51 4.87 6.05
C ALA A 231 -11.72 6.19 6.18
N LYS A 232 -12.38 7.25 6.68
CA LYS A 232 -11.74 8.53 6.98
C LYS A 232 -10.67 8.39 8.06
N THR A 233 -10.98 7.72 9.17
CA THR A 233 -10.02 7.42 10.23
C THR A 233 -8.82 6.62 9.69
N SER A 234 -9.08 5.58 8.88
CA SER A 234 -8.02 4.78 8.26
C SER A 234 -7.10 5.60 7.35
N TYR A 235 -7.66 6.55 6.60
CA TYR A 235 -6.87 7.46 5.77
C TYR A 235 -6.03 8.44 6.62
N GLU A 236 -6.62 9.02 7.68
CA GLU A 236 -5.92 9.90 8.61
C GLU A 236 -4.76 9.17 9.32
N ASP A 237 -4.96 7.92 9.73
CA ASP A 237 -3.92 7.10 10.35
C ASP A 237 -2.82 6.74 9.35
N ALA A 238 -3.17 6.45 8.10
CA ALA A 238 -2.19 6.25 7.04
C ALA A 238 -1.36 7.52 6.78
N LEU A 239 -1.98 8.69 6.78
CA LEU A 239 -1.29 9.98 6.67
C LEU A 239 -0.32 10.20 7.84
N LYS A 240 -0.74 9.96 9.08
CA LYS A 240 0.13 10.09 10.25
C LYS A 240 1.32 9.15 10.19
N LYS A 241 1.09 7.91 9.78
CA LYS A 241 2.11 6.86 9.79
C LYS A 241 3.09 6.93 8.63
N TYR A 242 2.66 7.37 7.45
CA TYR A 242 3.42 7.28 6.22
C TYR A 242 3.55 8.62 5.48
N GLY A 243 2.91 9.68 5.99
CA GLY A 243 2.84 10.98 5.32
C GLY A 243 4.03 11.91 5.59
N THR A 244 4.95 11.55 6.47
CA THR A 244 6.17 12.31 6.73
C THR A 244 7.20 12.01 5.66
N ASP A 245 7.68 13.06 4.99
CA ASP A 245 8.83 12.95 4.08
C ASP A 245 10.12 12.99 4.91
N ASN A 246 10.71 11.84 5.11
CA ASN A 246 11.96 11.67 5.85
C ASN A 246 13.15 11.68 4.87
N ARG A 247 13.26 12.70 4.05
CA ARG A 247 14.44 12.94 3.19
C ARG A 247 15.51 13.75 3.90
#